data_9641fcea0910c56ba9df947276837abc
#
_entry.id   9641fcea0910c56ba9df947276837abc
#
_cell.length_a   1.000
_cell.length_b   1.000
_cell.length_c   1.000
_cell.angle_alpha   90.00
_cell.angle_beta   90.00
_cell.angle_gamma   90.00
#
_symmetry.space_group_name_H-M   'P 1'
#
loop_
_entity.id
_entity.type
_entity.pdbx_description
1 polymer ?
#
loop_
_entity_poly.entity_id
_entity_poly.type
_entity_poly.pdbx_seq_one_letter_code
_entity_poly.pdbx_strand_id
1 'polypeptide(L)'
;MGAGVVGAAVARELSRFDLSCTLLDAGPDIGAGTSKANTALLHTGFDATPGTLEARLVRRGHELLSAYAAQVGIPLARIGALLVAWTPEQRSAFPGIVARAHANGDAATREVGVEELYRREPHLGPGAHGALDIPDEGIVCPFTTPLAYATEAVLNGCELRRGVRVTGVERRSDGGFELQTTRGSIGTRFFVNAAGLYSDELDRHAGHDGFTITPRRGELIVYDKLARPLLNHIVLAVPTGTTKGVLVAPTVFGNLLVGPTAQDIQRKDDTSSTAEGLAYLRAEGKRILPQLGQHEVTAVYVGLRAATEHTDYQLTIHAAEGYACIGGIRSTGLSASLAIAEHVRTELGAAGLELHPKERTATVRMPNIGELSRRPYEQTGRIVCFCERVTLGEIEAALSSTIPPVDLDGLRRRTRVLMGRCQGFYCGARVAALLREGTA
;
A
#
# COMPACT_ATOMS: atom_id res chain seq x y z
N MET A 1 13.76 -2.17 9.77
CA MET A 1 12.69 -2.44 10.75
C MET A 1 11.34 -2.10 10.17
N GLY A 2 10.39 -3.07 10.21
CA GLY A 2 9.09 -2.99 9.57
C GLY A 2 9.10 -3.60 8.17
N ALA A 3 8.38 -4.71 7.97
CA ALA A 3 8.19 -5.36 6.67
C ALA A 3 6.86 -4.94 5.98
N GLY A 4 6.47 -3.68 6.20
CA GLY A 4 5.48 -2.98 5.38
C GLY A 4 6.05 -2.68 4.00
N VAL A 5 5.26 -2.02 3.13
CA VAL A 5 5.66 -1.76 1.74
C VAL A 5 6.96 -0.95 1.64
N VAL A 6 7.18 0.01 2.54
CA VAL A 6 8.39 0.86 2.54
C VAL A 6 9.60 0.08 3.02
N GLY A 7 9.54 -0.58 4.18
CA GLY A 7 10.69 -1.32 4.71
C GLY A 7 11.08 -2.53 3.87
N ALA A 8 10.09 -3.21 3.26
CA ALA A 8 10.36 -4.27 2.28
C ALA A 8 11.05 -3.74 1.02
N ALA A 9 10.66 -2.53 0.53
CA ALA A 9 11.33 -1.87 -0.60
C ALA A 9 12.78 -1.51 -0.26
N VAL A 10 13.05 -0.97 0.95
CA VAL A 10 14.40 -0.65 1.42
C VAL A 10 15.25 -1.93 1.54
N ALA A 11 14.69 -3.00 2.13
CA ALA A 11 15.41 -4.28 2.23
C ALA A 11 15.75 -4.85 0.84
N ARG A 12 14.80 -4.77 -0.13
CA ARG A 12 15.04 -5.14 -1.52
C ARG A 12 16.18 -4.33 -2.13
N GLU A 13 16.16 -3.01 -1.96
CA GLU A 13 17.17 -2.13 -2.54
C GLU A 13 18.57 -2.42 -1.97
N LEU A 14 18.68 -2.56 -0.64
CA LEU A 14 19.94 -2.83 0.04
C LEU A 14 20.45 -4.26 -0.21
N SER A 15 19.56 -5.24 -0.40
CA SER A 15 19.97 -6.64 -0.69
C SER A 15 20.68 -6.83 -2.02
N ARG A 16 20.70 -5.81 -2.88
CA ARG A 16 21.43 -5.80 -4.16
C ARG A 16 22.92 -5.51 -4.01
N PHE A 17 23.36 -5.21 -2.79
CA PHE A 17 24.74 -4.92 -2.43
C PHE A 17 25.29 -5.99 -1.50
N ASP A 18 26.61 -6.12 -1.44
CA ASP A 18 27.31 -7.05 -0.53
C ASP A 18 27.23 -6.56 0.92
N LEU A 19 26.05 -6.72 1.49
CA LEU A 19 25.70 -6.33 2.84
C LEU A 19 25.08 -7.49 3.61
N SER A 20 25.41 -7.61 4.90
CA SER A 20 24.60 -8.37 5.84
C SER A 20 23.35 -7.54 6.17
N CYS A 21 22.20 -7.96 5.66
CA CYS A 21 20.93 -7.26 5.82
C CYS A 21 19.91 -8.14 6.55
N THR A 22 19.25 -7.58 7.57
CA THR A 22 18.15 -8.26 8.28
C THR A 22 16.91 -7.41 8.24
N LEU A 23 15.79 -7.96 7.76
CA LEU A 23 14.46 -7.35 7.77
C LEU A 23 13.66 -7.89 8.95
N LEU A 24 13.33 -7.02 9.92
CA LEU A 24 12.55 -7.38 11.10
C LEU A 24 11.11 -6.86 10.97
N ASP A 25 10.13 -7.65 11.44
CA ASP A 25 8.75 -7.18 11.61
C ASP A 25 8.15 -7.73 12.92
N ALA A 26 7.43 -6.87 13.64
CA ALA A 26 6.69 -7.26 14.83
C ALA A 26 5.46 -8.12 14.52
N GLY A 27 4.93 -8.00 13.32
CA GLY A 27 3.79 -8.77 12.83
C GLY A 27 4.19 -10.15 12.34
N PRO A 28 3.20 -11.02 12.13
CA PRO A 28 3.44 -12.41 11.72
C PRO A 28 3.79 -12.54 10.23
N ASP A 29 3.49 -11.52 9.40
CA ASP A 29 3.65 -11.64 7.96
C ASP A 29 3.93 -10.30 7.28
N ILE A 30 4.45 -10.36 6.04
CA ILE A 30 4.78 -9.20 5.21
C ILE A 30 3.52 -8.36 4.92
N GLY A 31 3.64 -7.04 5.07
CA GLY A 31 2.58 -6.10 4.78
C GLY A 31 1.34 -6.22 5.69
N ALA A 32 1.46 -6.88 6.85
CA ALA A 32 0.33 -7.14 7.75
C ALA A 32 -0.24 -5.88 8.43
N GLY A 33 0.50 -4.77 8.45
CA GLY A 33 0.07 -3.47 8.99
C GLY A 33 -0.76 -2.65 7.99
N THR A 34 -0.51 -1.35 7.94
CA THR A 34 -1.20 -0.37 7.05
C THR A 34 -1.13 -0.75 5.57
N SER A 35 -0.07 -1.43 5.15
CA SER A 35 0.18 -1.78 3.74
C SER A 35 -0.89 -2.68 3.12
N LYS A 36 -1.65 -3.45 3.92
CA LYS A 36 -2.77 -4.29 3.43
C LYS A 36 -4.11 -3.55 3.39
N ALA A 37 -4.22 -2.38 4.02
CA ALA A 37 -5.47 -1.68 4.29
C ALA A 37 -5.42 -0.24 3.78
N ASN A 38 -5.49 -0.09 2.45
CA ASN A 38 -5.43 1.18 1.73
C ASN A 38 -6.33 1.12 0.48
N THR A 39 -6.36 2.18 -0.32
CA THR A 39 -7.15 2.28 -1.55
C THR A 39 -6.53 1.58 -2.76
N ALA A 40 -5.31 1.08 -2.62
CA ALA A 40 -4.58 0.39 -3.69
C ALA A 40 -4.37 1.22 -4.98
N LEU A 41 -4.30 2.54 -4.84
CA LEU A 41 -4.03 3.43 -5.96
C LEU A 41 -2.53 3.55 -6.22
N LEU A 42 -2.18 3.62 -7.49
CA LEU A 42 -0.87 4.02 -7.98
C LEU A 42 -0.95 5.49 -8.35
N HIS A 43 -0.56 6.36 -7.40
CA HIS A 43 -0.66 7.81 -7.53
C HIS A 43 0.46 8.38 -8.41
N THR A 44 0.11 9.36 -9.26
CA THR A 44 1.09 10.15 -10.03
C THR A 44 1.77 11.23 -9.18
N GLY A 45 1.16 11.63 -8.07
CA GLY A 45 1.59 12.76 -7.25
C GLY A 45 1.03 14.10 -7.72
N PHE A 46 0.01 14.11 -8.59
CA PHE A 46 -0.56 15.32 -9.18
C PHE A 46 -1.03 16.35 -8.13
N ASP A 47 -1.54 15.90 -6.98
CA ASP A 47 -2.09 16.75 -5.92
C ASP A 47 -1.11 17.05 -4.76
N ALA A 48 0.10 16.50 -4.80
CA ALA A 48 1.12 16.77 -3.79
C ALA A 48 1.61 18.22 -3.85
N THR A 49 2.04 18.77 -2.72
CA THR A 49 2.58 20.13 -2.67
C THR A 49 3.92 20.18 -3.43
N PRO A 50 4.07 21.02 -4.46
CA PRO A 50 5.31 21.10 -5.22
C PRO A 50 6.53 21.43 -4.34
N GLY A 51 7.66 20.80 -4.63
CA GLY A 51 8.92 20.99 -3.89
C GLY A 51 9.06 20.11 -2.64
N THR A 52 8.00 19.41 -2.20
CA THR A 52 8.06 18.48 -1.06
C THR A 52 8.74 17.15 -1.41
N LEU A 53 9.20 16.43 -0.39
CA LEU A 53 9.68 15.04 -0.54
C LEU A 53 8.57 14.14 -1.08
N GLU A 54 7.33 14.31 -0.59
CA GLU A 54 6.17 13.57 -1.08
C GLU A 54 6.01 13.72 -2.58
N ALA A 55 5.97 14.96 -3.12
CA ALA A 55 5.81 15.21 -4.55
C ALA A 55 6.90 14.51 -5.39
N ARG A 56 8.17 14.69 -5.00
CA ARG A 56 9.32 14.09 -5.68
C ARG A 56 9.30 12.57 -5.65
N LEU A 57 9.09 11.98 -4.45
CA LEU A 57 9.18 10.54 -4.26
C LEU A 57 7.95 9.79 -4.77
N VAL A 58 6.76 10.38 -4.76
CA VAL A 58 5.57 9.77 -5.37
C VAL A 58 5.72 9.73 -6.89
N ARG A 59 6.13 10.84 -7.52
CA ARG A 59 6.35 10.89 -8.97
C ARG A 59 7.36 9.84 -9.42
N ARG A 60 8.55 9.83 -8.79
CA ARG A 60 9.60 8.85 -9.09
C ARG A 60 9.15 7.42 -8.80
N GLY A 61 8.46 7.21 -7.69
CA GLY A 61 7.97 5.88 -7.27
C GLY A 61 6.91 5.33 -8.21
N HIS A 62 6.03 6.18 -8.76
CA HIS A 62 5.07 5.80 -9.80
C HIS A 62 5.76 5.17 -11.02
N GLU A 63 6.84 5.79 -11.50
CA GLU A 63 7.62 5.29 -12.64
C GLU A 63 8.27 3.93 -12.30
N LEU A 64 8.96 3.89 -11.16
CA LEU A 64 9.66 2.68 -10.70
C LEU A 64 8.73 1.51 -10.46
N LEU A 65 7.61 1.74 -9.75
CA LEU A 65 6.65 0.68 -9.45
C LEU A 65 5.94 0.19 -10.71
N SER A 66 5.64 1.07 -11.66
CA SER A 66 5.06 0.69 -12.96
C SER A 66 5.97 -0.27 -13.72
N ALA A 67 7.26 0.05 -13.82
CA ALA A 67 8.25 -0.79 -14.48
C ALA A 67 8.46 -2.13 -13.72
N TYR A 68 8.62 -2.05 -12.40
CA TYR A 68 8.83 -3.23 -11.57
C TYR A 68 7.64 -4.18 -11.59
N ALA A 69 6.41 -3.66 -11.49
CA ALA A 69 5.19 -4.46 -11.53
C ALA A 69 5.08 -5.27 -12.83
N ALA A 70 5.40 -4.66 -13.97
CA ALA A 70 5.43 -5.35 -15.27
C ALA A 70 6.51 -6.46 -15.31
N GLN A 71 7.70 -6.19 -14.75
CA GLN A 71 8.81 -7.12 -14.71
C GLN A 71 8.49 -8.36 -13.88
N VAL A 72 7.91 -8.19 -12.68
CA VAL A 72 7.73 -9.28 -11.71
C VAL A 72 6.33 -9.88 -11.69
N GLY A 73 5.38 -9.31 -12.42
CA GLY A 73 4.01 -9.81 -12.52
C GLY A 73 3.08 -9.34 -11.40
N ILE A 74 3.34 -8.18 -10.78
CA ILE A 74 2.37 -7.56 -9.85
C ILE A 74 1.15 -7.07 -10.64
N PRO A 75 -0.08 -7.46 -10.26
CA PRO A 75 -1.28 -6.93 -10.89
C PRO A 75 -1.35 -5.41 -10.77
N LEU A 76 -1.35 -4.72 -11.91
CA LEU A 76 -1.43 -3.28 -12.05
C LEU A 76 -2.26 -2.93 -13.28
N ALA A 77 -3.11 -1.91 -13.18
CA ALA A 77 -3.85 -1.38 -14.31
C ALA A 77 -3.85 0.15 -14.29
N ARG A 78 -3.42 0.77 -15.39
CA ARG A 78 -3.55 2.20 -15.63
C ARG A 78 -4.93 2.45 -16.21
N ILE A 79 -5.84 2.95 -15.38
CA ILE A 79 -7.24 3.18 -15.74
C ILE A 79 -7.61 4.66 -15.73
N GLY A 80 -6.69 5.51 -15.32
CA GLY A 80 -6.91 6.93 -15.15
C GLY A 80 -7.82 7.28 -13.98
N ALA A 81 -7.83 8.56 -13.62
CA ALA A 81 -8.73 9.09 -12.62
C ALA A 81 -9.47 10.32 -13.14
N LEU A 82 -10.68 10.52 -12.63
CA LEU A 82 -11.51 11.71 -12.83
C LEU A 82 -11.74 12.37 -11.48
N LEU A 83 -11.13 13.53 -11.25
CA LEU A 83 -11.35 14.34 -10.06
C LEU A 83 -12.60 15.19 -10.30
N VAL A 84 -13.75 14.75 -9.78
CA VAL A 84 -15.06 15.31 -10.08
C VAL A 84 -15.41 16.46 -9.15
N ALA A 85 -15.79 17.62 -9.73
CA ALA A 85 -16.38 18.73 -8.99
C ALA A 85 -17.90 18.56 -8.91
N TRP A 86 -18.43 18.60 -7.70
CA TRP A 86 -19.85 18.48 -7.39
C TRP A 86 -20.49 19.82 -7.04
N THR A 87 -19.69 20.88 -6.96
CA THR A 87 -20.17 22.26 -6.74
C THR A 87 -19.36 23.22 -7.61
N PRO A 88 -19.90 24.44 -7.89
CA PRO A 88 -19.15 25.47 -8.61
C PRO A 88 -17.82 25.86 -7.92
N GLU A 89 -17.81 25.88 -6.58
CA GLU A 89 -16.62 26.21 -5.78
C GLU A 89 -15.53 25.14 -5.97
N GLN A 90 -15.89 23.86 -6.01
CA GLN A 90 -14.96 22.77 -6.30
C GLN A 90 -14.38 22.89 -7.71
N ARG A 91 -15.21 23.27 -8.70
CA ARG A 91 -14.73 23.51 -10.06
C ARG A 91 -13.78 24.70 -10.13
N SER A 92 -14.02 25.76 -9.38
CA SER A 92 -13.15 26.94 -9.35
C SER A 92 -11.72 26.65 -8.85
N ALA A 93 -11.52 25.52 -8.15
CA ALA A 93 -10.20 25.07 -7.71
C ALA A 93 -9.37 24.38 -8.82
N PHE A 94 -9.97 23.99 -9.94
CA PHE A 94 -9.30 23.22 -11.01
C PHE A 94 -8.05 23.87 -11.57
N PRO A 95 -8.02 25.19 -11.92
CA PRO A 95 -6.80 25.81 -12.45
C PRO A 95 -5.60 25.68 -11.50
N GLY A 96 -5.84 25.83 -10.20
CA GLY A 96 -4.79 25.67 -9.19
C GLY A 96 -4.31 24.22 -9.04
N ILE A 97 -5.20 23.24 -9.18
CA ILE A 97 -4.84 21.82 -9.13
C ILE A 97 -4.06 21.43 -10.40
N VAL A 98 -4.49 21.88 -11.58
CA VAL A 98 -3.76 21.65 -12.85
C VAL A 98 -2.37 22.25 -12.81
N ALA A 99 -2.24 23.50 -12.36
CA ALA A 99 -0.93 24.15 -12.20
C ALA A 99 0.00 23.36 -11.27
N ARG A 100 -0.53 22.85 -10.17
CA ARG A 100 0.19 21.98 -9.22
C ARG A 100 0.61 20.65 -9.87
N ALA A 101 -0.29 19.99 -10.58
CA ALA A 101 -0.01 18.75 -11.29
C ALA A 101 1.13 18.93 -12.31
N HIS A 102 1.07 20.00 -13.11
CA HIS A 102 2.10 20.32 -14.08
C HIS A 102 3.45 20.64 -13.41
N ALA A 103 3.45 21.36 -12.28
CA ALA A 103 4.66 21.63 -11.48
C ALA A 103 5.28 20.34 -10.92
N ASN A 104 4.47 19.32 -10.65
CA ASN A 104 4.91 17.99 -10.22
C ASN A 104 5.29 17.06 -11.40
N GLY A 105 5.26 17.55 -12.64
CA GLY A 105 5.62 16.79 -13.84
C GLY A 105 4.47 15.95 -14.42
N ASP A 106 3.24 16.09 -13.94
CA ASP A 106 2.04 15.46 -14.51
C ASP A 106 1.39 16.41 -15.55
N ALA A 107 2.05 16.54 -16.71
CA ALA A 107 1.62 17.44 -17.77
C ALA A 107 0.34 16.97 -18.52
N ALA A 108 -0.08 15.73 -18.31
CA ALA A 108 -1.27 15.18 -18.98
C ALA A 108 -2.58 15.54 -18.26
N THR A 109 -2.49 16.01 -17.01
CA THR A 109 -3.68 16.45 -16.26
C THR A 109 -4.34 17.64 -16.93
N ARG A 110 -5.66 17.51 -17.25
CA ARG A 110 -6.45 18.52 -17.95
C ARG A 110 -7.90 18.56 -17.48
N GLU A 111 -8.56 19.68 -17.72
CA GLU A 111 -10.01 19.80 -17.46
C GLU A 111 -10.82 19.08 -18.55
N VAL A 112 -11.90 18.41 -18.14
CA VAL A 112 -12.93 17.83 -19.01
C VAL A 112 -14.30 18.37 -18.64
N GLY A 113 -15.10 18.67 -19.66
CA GLY A 113 -16.46 19.18 -19.49
C GLY A 113 -17.45 18.09 -19.04
N VAL A 114 -18.64 18.55 -18.63
CA VAL A 114 -19.72 17.68 -18.11
C VAL A 114 -20.14 16.63 -19.12
N GLU A 115 -20.27 16.97 -20.40
CA GLU A 115 -20.68 16.04 -21.44
C GLU A 115 -19.66 14.91 -21.64
N GLU A 116 -18.36 15.24 -21.73
CA GLU A 116 -17.29 14.24 -21.83
C GLU A 116 -17.23 13.37 -20.57
N LEU A 117 -17.42 13.96 -19.39
CA LEU A 117 -17.44 13.23 -18.10
C LEU A 117 -18.51 12.13 -18.12
N TYR A 118 -19.77 12.49 -18.42
CA TYR A 118 -20.87 11.50 -18.40
C TYR A 118 -20.79 10.50 -19.58
N ARG A 119 -20.17 10.87 -20.67
CA ARG A 119 -19.90 9.91 -21.77
C ARG A 119 -18.88 8.85 -21.32
N ARG A 120 -17.86 9.23 -20.52
CA ARG A 120 -16.83 8.30 -20.01
C ARG A 120 -17.34 7.49 -18.83
N GLU A 121 -18.17 8.09 -17.97
CA GLU A 121 -18.76 7.48 -16.77
C GLU A 121 -20.29 7.61 -16.78
N PRO A 122 -20.99 6.79 -17.57
CA PRO A 122 -22.44 6.93 -17.78
C PRO A 122 -23.28 6.61 -16.56
N HIS A 123 -22.71 5.93 -15.55
CA HIS A 123 -23.40 5.59 -14.31
C HIS A 123 -23.12 6.58 -13.18
N LEU A 124 -22.32 7.63 -13.43
CA LEU A 124 -22.03 8.66 -12.44
C LEU A 124 -23.31 9.38 -12.02
N GLY A 125 -23.43 9.68 -10.73
CA GLY A 125 -24.57 10.43 -10.18
C GLY A 125 -24.72 11.81 -10.83
N PRO A 126 -25.94 12.35 -10.90
CA PRO A 126 -26.21 13.66 -11.50
C PRO A 126 -25.62 14.81 -10.70
N GLY A 127 -25.44 15.98 -11.33
CA GLY A 127 -25.05 17.22 -10.67
C GLY A 127 -23.54 17.49 -10.67
N ALA A 128 -22.73 16.78 -11.46
CA ALA A 128 -21.34 17.13 -11.64
C ALA A 128 -21.18 18.41 -12.48
N HIS A 129 -20.20 19.26 -12.10
CA HIS A 129 -19.85 20.51 -12.77
C HIS A 129 -18.65 20.38 -13.73
N GLY A 130 -18.08 19.19 -13.88
CA GLY A 130 -16.90 18.86 -14.68
C GLY A 130 -15.92 18.01 -13.88
N ALA A 131 -14.79 17.68 -14.49
CA ALA A 131 -13.73 16.91 -13.82
C ALA A 131 -12.35 17.35 -14.30
N LEU A 132 -11.31 16.96 -13.54
CA LEU A 132 -9.95 16.87 -14.06
C LEU A 132 -9.67 15.42 -14.45
N ASP A 133 -9.13 15.24 -15.63
CA ASP A 133 -8.64 13.97 -16.16
C ASP A 133 -7.18 13.80 -15.75
N ILE A 134 -6.88 12.73 -15.04
CA ILE A 134 -5.52 12.35 -14.63
C ILE A 134 -5.25 10.96 -15.23
N PRO A 135 -4.78 10.90 -16.50
CA PRO A 135 -4.76 9.63 -17.25
C PRO A 135 -3.75 8.61 -16.75
N ASP A 136 -2.70 9.04 -16.05
CA ASP A 136 -1.64 8.15 -15.57
C ASP A 136 -1.92 7.56 -14.17
N GLU A 137 -2.99 7.98 -13.48
CA GLU A 137 -3.42 7.33 -12.23
C GLU A 137 -3.78 5.86 -12.49
N GLY A 138 -3.49 5.01 -11.52
CA GLY A 138 -3.72 3.58 -11.67
C GLY A 138 -4.13 2.88 -10.37
N ILE A 139 -4.36 1.58 -10.51
CA ILE A 139 -4.61 0.67 -9.40
C ILE A 139 -3.56 -0.44 -9.40
N VAL A 140 -3.14 -0.88 -8.23
CA VAL A 140 -2.07 -1.87 -8.05
C VAL A 140 -2.41 -2.83 -6.92
N CYS A 141 -1.91 -4.06 -6.98
CA CYS A 141 -2.11 -5.04 -5.92
C CYS A 141 -1.35 -4.65 -4.64
N PRO A 142 -2.03 -4.27 -3.54
CA PRO A 142 -1.37 -3.85 -2.31
C PRO A 142 -0.77 -5.04 -1.52
N PHE A 143 -1.13 -6.27 -1.88
CA PHE A 143 -0.66 -7.49 -1.22
C PHE A 143 0.60 -8.02 -1.88
N THR A 144 0.58 -8.17 -3.20
CA THR A 144 1.71 -8.71 -3.96
C THR A 144 2.90 -7.75 -3.95
N THR A 145 2.69 -6.44 -3.91
CA THR A 145 3.75 -5.43 -3.95
C THR A 145 4.76 -5.58 -2.80
N PRO A 146 4.40 -5.49 -1.51
CA PRO A 146 5.36 -5.68 -0.43
C PRO A 146 5.92 -7.11 -0.36
N LEU A 147 5.12 -8.11 -0.74
CA LEU A 147 5.56 -9.50 -0.77
C LEU A 147 6.65 -9.72 -1.84
N ALA A 148 6.51 -9.13 -3.04
CA ALA A 148 7.51 -9.19 -4.09
C ALA A 148 8.84 -8.58 -3.63
N TYR A 149 8.79 -7.40 -2.98
CA TYR A 149 9.98 -6.75 -2.45
C TYR A 149 10.69 -7.61 -1.40
N ALA A 150 9.95 -8.12 -0.41
CA ALA A 150 10.52 -8.96 0.64
C ALA A 150 11.06 -10.28 0.08
N THR A 151 10.36 -10.91 -0.88
CA THR A 151 10.82 -12.15 -1.51
C THR A 151 12.12 -11.94 -2.28
N GLU A 152 12.22 -10.86 -3.05
CA GLU A 152 13.44 -10.52 -3.79
C GLU A 152 14.60 -10.21 -2.83
N ALA A 153 14.32 -9.51 -1.70
CA ALA A 153 15.31 -9.27 -0.65
C ALA A 153 15.86 -10.59 -0.07
N VAL A 154 14.98 -11.53 0.27
CA VAL A 154 15.37 -12.84 0.82
C VAL A 154 16.15 -13.66 -0.20
N LEU A 155 15.73 -13.70 -1.47
CA LEU A 155 16.45 -14.38 -2.54
C LEU A 155 17.85 -13.80 -2.77
N ASN A 156 18.05 -12.54 -2.43
CA ASN A 156 19.34 -11.85 -2.48
C ASN A 156 20.10 -11.85 -1.14
N GLY A 157 19.72 -12.73 -0.20
CA GLY A 157 20.47 -12.99 1.04
C GLY A 157 20.08 -12.10 2.23
N CYS A 158 19.00 -11.32 2.14
CA CYS A 158 18.46 -10.61 3.31
C CYS A 158 17.79 -11.62 4.26
N GLU A 159 18.15 -11.61 5.52
CA GLU A 159 17.50 -12.42 6.54
C GLU A 159 16.15 -11.79 6.92
N LEU A 160 15.07 -12.58 6.89
CA LEU A 160 13.74 -12.14 7.30
C LEU A 160 13.37 -12.74 8.67
N ARG A 161 13.09 -11.90 9.65
CA ARG A 161 12.63 -12.30 10.98
C ARG A 161 11.25 -11.69 11.25
N ARG A 162 10.20 -12.51 11.21
CA ARG A 162 8.81 -12.16 11.51
C ARG A 162 8.47 -12.44 12.98
N GLY A 163 7.52 -11.69 13.54
CA GLY A 163 7.12 -11.80 14.95
C GLY A 163 8.24 -11.37 15.92
N VAL A 164 9.08 -10.44 15.49
CA VAL A 164 10.18 -9.89 16.28
C VAL A 164 9.96 -8.37 16.41
N ARG A 165 9.58 -7.96 17.63
CA ARG A 165 9.40 -6.55 17.98
C ARG A 165 10.68 -6.01 18.60
N VAL A 166 11.16 -4.86 18.14
CA VAL A 166 12.19 -4.09 18.83
C VAL A 166 11.53 -3.33 19.98
N THR A 167 12.12 -3.45 21.17
CA THR A 167 11.63 -2.89 22.43
C THR A 167 12.57 -1.85 23.01
N GLY A 168 13.79 -1.73 22.48
CA GLY A 168 14.78 -0.73 22.88
C GLY A 168 15.88 -0.62 21.84
N VAL A 169 16.56 0.53 21.84
CA VAL A 169 17.70 0.84 20.98
C VAL A 169 18.80 1.42 21.85
N GLU A 170 19.95 0.82 21.87
CA GLU A 170 21.11 1.28 22.62
C GLU A 170 22.26 1.55 21.68
N ARG A 171 23.01 2.63 21.92
CA ARG A 171 24.25 2.92 21.19
C ARG A 171 25.38 2.10 21.73
N ARG A 172 26.14 1.49 20.84
CA ARG A 172 27.33 0.72 21.19
C ARG A 172 28.53 1.64 21.32
N SER A 173 29.44 1.34 22.24
CA SER A 173 30.70 2.08 22.45
C SER A 173 31.66 1.97 21.25
N ASP A 174 31.56 0.89 20.48
CA ASP A 174 32.36 0.62 19.30
C ASP A 174 31.71 1.15 17.99
N GLY A 175 30.59 1.86 18.11
CA GLY A 175 29.77 2.38 17.02
C GLY A 175 28.61 1.45 16.64
N GLY A 176 27.57 2.04 16.06
CA GLY A 176 26.34 1.34 15.69
C GLY A 176 25.37 1.15 16.87
N PHE A 177 24.54 0.11 16.79
CA PHE A 177 23.40 -0.09 17.68
C PHE A 177 23.31 -1.53 18.19
N GLU A 178 22.81 -1.67 19.42
CA GLU A 178 22.27 -2.90 19.96
C GLU A 178 20.75 -2.76 20.07
N LEU A 179 20.02 -3.53 19.26
CA LEU A 179 18.57 -3.53 19.23
C LEU A 179 18.05 -4.58 20.19
N GLN A 180 17.40 -4.18 21.26
CA GLN A 180 16.69 -5.08 22.17
C GLN A 180 15.40 -5.55 21.49
N THR A 181 15.17 -6.86 21.44
CA THR A 181 13.98 -7.41 20.79
C THR A 181 13.26 -8.43 21.66
N THR A 182 12.03 -8.77 21.31
CA THR A 182 11.26 -9.85 21.95
C THR A 182 11.91 -11.24 21.81
N ARG A 183 12.98 -11.38 21.02
CA ARG A 183 13.68 -12.65 20.75
C ARG A 183 15.21 -12.51 20.88
N GLY A 184 15.66 -11.71 21.83
CA GLY A 184 17.08 -11.43 22.08
C GLY A 184 17.56 -10.15 21.40
N SER A 185 18.86 -9.86 21.51
CA SER A 185 19.49 -8.65 21.00
C SER A 185 20.04 -8.85 19.60
N ILE A 186 20.15 -7.75 18.85
CA ILE A 186 20.74 -7.72 17.50
C ILE A 186 21.68 -6.52 17.38
N GLY A 187 22.97 -6.79 17.19
CA GLY A 187 23.95 -5.76 16.90
C GLY A 187 23.93 -5.36 15.42
N THR A 188 24.01 -4.06 15.13
CA THR A 188 24.07 -3.55 13.77
C THR A 188 24.84 -2.25 13.69
N ARG A 189 25.51 -1.99 12.53
CA ARG A 189 26.19 -0.71 12.27
C ARG A 189 25.23 0.36 11.77
N PHE A 190 24.26 -0.04 10.97
CA PHE A 190 23.24 0.86 10.39
C PHE A 190 21.85 0.35 10.75
N PHE A 191 20.96 1.28 11.05
CA PHE A 191 19.60 0.96 11.44
C PHE A 191 18.60 1.83 10.67
N VAL A 192 17.66 1.19 9.99
CA VAL A 192 16.56 1.88 9.26
C VAL A 192 15.25 1.61 9.97
N ASN A 193 14.64 2.66 10.48
CA ASN A 193 13.31 2.66 11.07
C ASN A 193 12.25 2.91 9.98
N ALA A 194 11.53 1.87 9.58
CA ALA A 194 10.37 1.93 8.69
C ALA A 194 9.13 1.32 9.37
N ALA A 195 8.97 1.56 10.69
CA ALA A 195 7.98 0.93 11.55
C ALA A 195 6.54 1.49 11.37
N GLY A 196 6.31 2.34 10.36
CA GLY A 196 4.97 2.83 10.00
C GLY A 196 4.31 3.58 11.15
N LEU A 197 3.18 3.10 11.68
CA LEU A 197 2.47 3.72 12.80
C LEU A 197 3.29 3.84 14.09
N TYR A 198 4.37 3.07 14.23
CA TYR A 198 5.22 3.05 15.43
C TYR A 198 6.60 3.67 15.17
N SER A 199 6.77 4.37 14.04
CA SER A 199 8.09 4.95 13.71
C SER A 199 8.49 6.08 14.66
N ASP A 200 7.56 6.87 15.19
CA ASP A 200 7.82 7.90 16.20
C ASP A 200 8.27 7.30 17.55
N GLU A 201 7.67 6.18 17.97
CA GLU A 201 8.07 5.48 19.20
C GLU A 201 9.49 4.91 19.07
N LEU A 202 9.77 4.29 17.93
CA LEU A 202 11.09 3.75 17.65
C LEU A 202 12.14 4.84 17.45
N ASP A 203 11.74 5.99 16.90
CA ASP A 203 12.60 7.16 16.77
C ASP A 203 13.02 7.69 18.15
N ARG A 204 12.05 7.77 19.11
CA ARG A 204 12.36 8.11 20.52
C ARG A 204 13.30 7.10 21.19
N HIS A 205 13.15 5.79 20.91
CA HIS A 205 14.10 4.78 21.39
C HIS A 205 15.52 4.98 20.83
N ALA A 206 15.64 5.55 19.64
CA ALA A 206 16.93 5.90 19.04
C ALA A 206 17.50 7.25 19.54
N GLY A 207 16.76 7.95 20.40
CA GLY A 207 17.18 9.23 21.00
C GLY A 207 16.70 10.46 20.23
N HIS A 208 15.73 10.33 19.34
CA HIS A 208 15.17 11.42 18.55
C HIS A 208 13.69 11.63 18.86
N ASP A 209 13.18 12.85 18.64
CA ASP A 209 11.78 13.22 18.91
C ASP A 209 11.32 14.31 17.91
N GLY A 210 11.50 14.01 16.61
CA GLY A 210 11.23 14.97 15.54
C GLY A 210 9.75 15.08 15.15
N PHE A 211 8.92 14.08 15.51
CA PHE A 211 7.50 14.05 15.14
C PHE A 211 6.71 13.08 16.03
N THR A 212 5.39 13.24 16.00
CA THR A 212 4.44 12.34 16.65
C THR A 212 3.43 11.79 15.66
N ILE A 213 3.15 10.50 15.73
CA ILE A 213 2.14 9.88 14.87
C ILE A 213 0.78 9.87 15.56
N THR A 214 -0.17 10.58 14.96
CA THR A 214 -1.60 10.48 15.24
C THR A 214 -2.23 9.59 14.19
N PRO A 215 -2.71 8.37 14.54
CA PRO A 215 -3.33 7.47 13.56
C PRO A 215 -4.58 8.11 12.96
N ARG A 216 -4.65 8.19 11.64
CA ARG A 216 -5.85 8.66 10.94
C ARG A 216 -6.59 7.47 10.35
N ARG A 217 -7.72 7.12 10.97
CA ARG A 217 -8.61 6.05 10.56
C ARG A 217 -9.21 6.34 9.19
N GLY A 218 -9.15 5.36 8.30
CA GLY A 218 -9.85 5.34 7.03
C GLY A 218 -10.63 4.04 6.89
N GLU A 219 -11.95 4.12 6.99
CA GLU A 219 -12.84 3.01 6.75
C GLU A 219 -13.12 2.88 5.26
N LEU A 220 -13.23 1.66 4.77
CA LEU A 220 -13.45 1.36 3.36
C LEU A 220 -14.48 0.24 3.20
N ILE A 221 -15.33 0.40 2.19
CA ILE A 221 -16.35 -0.59 1.79
C ILE A 221 -15.93 -1.19 0.45
N VAL A 222 -15.94 -2.51 0.35
CA VAL A 222 -15.69 -3.26 -0.89
C VAL A 222 -17.00 -3.86 -1.38
N TYR A 223 -17.44 -3.42 -2.56
CA TYR A 223 -18.61 -3.98 -3.23
C TYR A 223 -18.24 -5.21 -4.04
N ASP A 224 -19.23 -6.08 -4.26
CA ASP A 224 -19.06 -7.30 -5.05
C ASP A 224 -18.61 -7.00 -6.49
N LYS A 225 -17.97 -7.97 -7.12
CA LYS A 225 -17.49 -7.89 -8.51
C LYS A 225 -18.60 -7.60 -9.52
N LEU A 226 -19.87 -7.89 -9.18
CA LEU A 226 -21.02 -7.54 -10.02
C LEU A 226 -21.20 -6.02 -10.15
N ALA A 227 -20.66 -5.23 -9.23
CA ALA A 227 -20.65 -3.77 -9.33
C ALA A 227 -19.57 -3.24 -10.31
N ARG A 228 -18.56 -4.05 -10.69
CA ARG A 228 -17.41 -3.59 -11.51
C ARG A 228 -17.80 -2.87 -12.81
N PRO A 229 -18.83 -3.28 -13.55
CA PRO A 229 -19.23 -2.60 -14.79
C PRO A 229 -19.73 -1.17 -14.61
N LEU A 230 -20.06 -0.74 -13.38
CA LEU A 230 -20.57 0.59 -13.10
C LEU A 230 -19.50 1.70 -13.23
N LEU A 231 -18.21 1.37 -13.26
CA LEU A 231 -17.15 2.37 -13.22
C LEU A 231 -15.95 1.96 -14.07
N ASN A 232 -15.49 2.88 -14.94
CA ASN A 232 -14.33 2.65 -15.81
C ASN A 232 -13.04 3.22 -15.23
N HIS A 233 -13.10 4.40 -14.59
CA HIS A 233 -11.96 5.13 -14.03
C HIS A 233 -12.05 5.21 -12.52
N ILE A 234 -10.99 5.69 -11.87
CA ILE A 234 -11.03 6.10 -10.47
C ILE A 234 -11.80 7.43 -10.40
N VAL A 235 -12.84 7.52 -9.58
CA VAL A 235 -13.53 8.78 -9.30
C VAL A 235 -13.01 9.35 -7.99
N LEU A 236 -12.33 10.49 -8.07
CA LEU A 236 -11.77 11.23 -6.94
C LEU A 236 -12.68 12.41 -6.59
N ALA A 237 -12.68 12.80 -5.32
CA ALA A 237 -13.29 14.05 -4.87
C ALA A 237 -12.27 15.19 -4.91
N VAL A 238 -12.73 16.42 -5.16
CA VAL A 238 -11.88 17.61 -5.01
C VAL A 238 -11.51 17.76 -3.53
N PRO A 239 -10.18 17.85 -3.20
CA PRO A 239 -9.75 17.98 -1.81
C PRO A 239 -10.30 19.25 -1.17
N THR A 240 -10.64 19.15 0.13
CA THR A 240 -10.93 20.29 0.99
C THR A 240 -9.76 20.55 1.94
N GLY A 241 -9.81 21.62 2.72
CA GLY A 241 -8.76 21.92 3.70
C GLY A 241 -8.54 20.81 4.77
N THR A 242 -9.52 19.93 4.96
CA THR A 242 -9.50 18.90 6.01
C THR A 242 -9.43 17.45 5.49
N THR A 243 -9.85 17.18 4.25
CA THR A 243 -9.90 15.82 3.70
C THR A 243 -9.72 15.79 2.19
N LYS A 244 -9.15 14.69 1.69
CA LYS A 244 -9.14 14.39 0.24
C LYS A 244 -10.49 13.87 -0.27
N GLY A 245 -11.49 13.72 0.60
CA GLY A 245 -12.84 13.25 0.28
C GLY A 245 -12.93 11.73 0.06
N VAL A 246 -14.16 11.28 -0.22
CA VAL A 246 -14.46 9.88 -0.54
C VAL A 246 -14.25 9.65 -2.03
N LEU A 247 -13.53 8.60 -2.36
CA LEU A 247 -13.36 8.13 -3.73
C LEU A 247 -14.17 6.85 -3.99
N VAL A 248 -14.42 6.58 -5.25
CA VAL A 248 -14.89 5.27 -5.73
C VAL A 248 -13.89 4.78 -6.76
N ALA A 249 -13.36 3.59 -6.57
CA ALA A 249 -12.34 3.04 -7.46
C ALA A 249 -12.56 1.56 -7.76
N PRO A 250 -12.27 1.12 -8.99
CA PRO A 250 -12.07 -0.30 -9.27
C PRO A 250 -10.85 -0.83 -8.50
N THR A 251 -10.82 -2.13 -8.24
CA THR A 251 -9.63 -2.82 -7.76
C THR A 251 -9.09 -3.76 -8.84
N VAL A 252 -7.81 -4.11 -8.75
CA VAL A 252 -7.20 -5.12 -9.65
C VAL A 252 -7.86 -6.51 -9.52
N PHE A 253 -8.74 -6.70 -8.54
CA PHE A 253 -9.46 -7.93 -8.29
C PHE A 253 -10.88 -7.96 -8.87
N GLY A 254 -11.31 -6.86 -9.52
CA GLY A 254 -12.63 -6.73 -10.12
C GLY A 254 -13.74 -6.27 -9.16
N ASN A 255 -13.41 -5.82 -7.96
CA ASN A 255 -14.34 -5.19 -7.02
C ASN A 255 -14.42 -3.68 -7.25
N LEU A 256 -15.45 -3.00 -6.70
CA LEU A 256 -15.44 -1.56 -6.46
C LEU A 256 -15.19 -1.26 -4.99
N LEU A 257 -14.40 -0.24 -4.74
CA LEU A 257 -14.03 0.26 -3.42
C LEU A 257 -14.62 1.65 -3.21
N VAL A 258 -15.20 1.90 -2.04
CA VAL A 258 -15.68 3.22 -1.60
C VAL A 258 -14.99 3.61 -0.31
N GLY A 259 -14.46 4.80 -0.25
CA GLY A 259 -13.78 5.36 0.91
C GLY A 259 -12.59 6.23 0.52
N PRO A 260 -11.73 6.56 1.46
CA PRO A 260 -11.83 6.27 2.89
C PRO A 260 -12.56 7.37 3.67
N THR A 261 -12.94 7.08 4.92
CA THR A 261 -13.18 8.13 5.93
C THR A 261 -11.86 8.75 6.38
N ALA A 262 -11.93 9.83 7.18
CA ALA A 262 -10.73 10.48 7.73
C ALA A 262 -11.04 10.97 9.16
N GLN A 263 -10.65 10.18 10.16
CA GLN A 263 -10.87 10.48 11.57
C GLN A 263 -9.57 10.23 12.34
N ASP A 264 -9.07 11.22 13.05
CA ASP A 264 -7.94 11.06 13.94
C ASP A 264 -8.38 10.32 15.20
N ILE A 265 -7.58 9.32 15.63
CA ILE A 265 -7.83 8.49 16.79
C ILE A 265 -6.57 8.39 17.65
N GLN A 266 -6.72 7.88 18.88
CA GLN A 266 -5.58 7.78 19.82
C GLN A 266 -4.82 6.46 19.69
N ARG A 267 -5.54 5.35 19.43
CA ARG A 267 -4.96 4.02 19.46
C ARG A 267 -4.43 3.61 18.10
N LYS A 268 -3.14 3.26 18.03
CA LYS A 268 -2.45 2.81 16.81
C LYS A 268 -2.83 1.38 16.38
N ASP A 269 -3.55 0.65 17.23
CA ASP A 269 -4.01 -0.73 16.98
C ASP A 269 -5.52 -0.87 16.79
N ASP A 270 -6.28 0.24 16.87
CA ASP A 270 -7.75 0.22 16.70
C ASP A 270 -8.13 0.26 15.22
N THR A 271 -8.34 -0.90 14.65
CA THR A 271 -8.84 -1.09 13.28
C THR A 271 -10.33 -1.43 13.22
N SER A 272 -11.10 -1.08 14.25
CA SER A 272 -12.56 -1.23 14.22
C SER A 272 -13.22 -0.20 13.30
N SER A 273 -14.27 -0.62 12.59
CA SER A 273 -15.17 0.28 11.85
C SER A 273 -16.25 0.84 12.76
N THR A 274 -16.83 1.98 12.38
CA THR A 274 -17.91 2.65 13.09
C THR A 274 -19.22 2.60 12.27
N ALA A 275 -20.36 2.57 12.94
CA ALA A 275 -21.65 2.62 12.27
C ALA A 275 -21.80 3.93 11.47
N GLU A 276 -21.37 5.03 12.05
CA GLU A 276 -21.42 6.37 11.46
C GLU A 276 -20.55 6.46 10.20
N GLY A 277 -19.31 5.98 10.28
CA GLY A 277 -18.36 5.98 9.15
C GLY A 277 -18.87 5.14 7.99
N LEU A 278 -19.38 3.95 8.27
CA LEU A 278 -19.95 3.08 7.23
C LEU A 278 -21.25 3.66 6.63
N ALA A 279 -22.11 4.29 7.43
CA ALA A 279 -23.31 4.98 6.94
C ALA A 279 -22.94 6.15 6.02
N TYR A 280 -21.95 6.97 6.42
CA TYR A 280 -21.41 8.05 5.62
C TYR A 280 -20.87 7.56 4.27
N LEU A 281 -20.03 6.51 4.27
CA LEU A 281 -19.49 5.95 3.04
C LEU A 281 -20.55 5.37 2.10
N ARG A 282 -21.60 4.74 2.65
CA ARG A 282 -22.74 4.26 1.85
C ARG A 282 -23.50 5.43 1.21
N ALA A 283 -23.71 6.50 1.93
CA ALA A 283 -24.39 7.70 1.41
C ALA A 283 -23.56 8.35 0.29
N GLU A 284 -22.25 8.56 0.51
CA GLU A 284 -21.35 9.13 -0.50
C GLU A 284 -21.19 8.22 -1.72
N GLY A 285 -21.01 6.91 -1.51
CA GLY A 285 -20.95 5.95 -2.59
C GLY A 285 -22.21 5.96 -3.46
N LYS A 286 -23.40 6.03 -2.86
CA LYS A 286 -24.68 6.15 -3.56
C LYS A 286 -24.84 7.51 -4.26
N ARG A 287 -24.29 8.57 -3.71
CA ARG A 287 -24.30 9.91 -4.35
C ARG A 287 -23.42 9.89 -5.62
N ILE A 288 -22.23 9.29 -5.53
CA ILE A 288 -21.26 9.21 -6.65
C ILE A 288 -21.74 8.22 -7.72
N LEU A 289 -22.19 7.03 -7.30
CA LEU A 289 -22.72 5.98 -8.17
C LEU A 289 -24.04 5.45 -7.61
N PRO A 290 -25.20 5.99 -8.02
CA PRO A 290 -26.50 5.66 -7.45
C PRO A 290 -26.84 4.17 -7.46
N GLN A 291 -26.40 3.44 -8.49
CA GLN A 291 -26.64 2.01 -8.62
C GLN A 291 -25.88 1.15 -7.59
N LEU A 292 -24.86 1.68 -6.89
CA LEU A 292 -24.19 0.94 -5.81
C LEU A 292 -25.15 0.50 -4.71
N GLY A 293 -26.24 1.23 -4.51
CA GLY A 293 -27.29 0.84 -3.54
C GLY A 293 -27.97 -0.49 -3.85
N GLN A 294 -27.82 -1.03 -5.06
CA GLN A 294 -28.40 -2.29 -5.53
C GLN A 294 -27.39 -3.46 -5.46
N HIS A 295 -26.13 -3.17 -5.11
CA HIS A 295 -25.06 -4.16 -5.04
C HIS A 295 -24.68 -4.50 -3.62
N GLU A 296 -24.30 -5.77 -3.43
CA GLU A 296 -23.90 -6.28 -2.12
C GLU A 296 -22.49 -5.82 -1.73
N VAL A 297 -22.31 -5.61 -0.43
CA VAL A 297 -21.00 -5.40 0.18
C VAL A 297 -20.35 -6.74 0.44
N THR A 298 -19.16 -6.94 -0.12
CA THR A 298 -18.37 -8.16 0.10
C THR A 298 -17.54 -8.06 1.38
N ALA A 299 -16.96 -6.89 1.66
CA ALA A 299 -16.11 -6.71 2.83
C ALA A 299 -16.08 -5.23 3.26
N VAL A 300 -15.76 -5.01 4.53
CA VAL A 300 -15.34 -3.73 5.07
C VAL A 300 -13.99 -3.90 5.76
N TYR A 301 -13.16 -2.86 5.72
CA TYR A 301 -11.91 -2.86 6.45
C TYR A 301 -11.48 -1.44 6.82
N VAL A 302 -10.53 -1.35 7.73
CA VAL A 302 -10.00 -0.08 8.23
C VAL A 302 -8.49 -0.05 8.04
N GLY A 303 -8.00 1.06 7.47
CA GLY A 303 -6.58 1.38 7.42
C GLY A 303 -6.26 2.58 8.31
N LEU A 304 -5.14 2.49 9.02
CA LEU A 304 -4.64 3.59 9.84
C LEU A 304 -3.47 4.26 9.11
N ARG A 305 -3.65 5.53 8.73
CA ARG A 305 -2.56 6.32 8.13
C ARG A 305 -1.67 6.87 9.24
N ALA A 306 -0.35 6.81 9.04
CA ALA A 306 0.63 7.40 9.93
C ALA A 306 0.71 8.93 9.69
N ALA A 307 -0.31 9.67 10.15
CA ALA A 307 -0.34 11.13 10.05
C ALA A 307 0.52 11.74 11.16
N THR A 308 1.15 12.86 10.86
CA THR A 308 1.93 13.67 11.81
C THR A 308 1.44 15.11 11.78
N GLU A 309 1.94 15.95 12.66
CA GLU A 309 1.75 17.40 12.69
C GLU A 309 2.38 18.10 11.47
N HIS A 310 3.28 17.42 10.76
CA HIS A 310 3.95 17.95 9.57
C HIS A 310 3.19 17.66 8.29
N THR A 311 3.40 18.48 7.28
CA THR A 311 2.71 18.37 5.97
C THR A 311 3.45 17.48 4.98
N ASP A 312 4.74 17.17 5.19
CA ASP A 312 5.57 16.34 4.32
C ASP A 312 5.99 15.04 5.01
N TYR A 313 6.64 14.14 4.29
CA TYR A 313 7.28 12.94 4.84
C TYR A 313 8.35 13.30 5.85
N GLN A 314 8.44 12.52 6.91
CA GLN A 314 9.47 12.65 7.95
C GLN A 314 10.59 11.63 7.66
N LEU A 315 11.40 11.93 6.63
CA LEU A 315 12.58 11.17 6.28
C LEU A 315 13.83 11.89 6.81
N THR A 316 14.44 11.35 7.85
CA THR A 316 15.64 11.93 8.47
C THR A 316 16.75 10.91 8.47
N ILE A 317 17.94 11.34 8.01
CA ILE A 317 19.15 10.52 8.05
C ILE A 317 20.12 11.16 9.05
N HIS A 318 20.41 10.46 10.13
CA HIS A 318 21.40 10.82 11.13
C HIS A 318 22.75 10.18 10.75
N ALA A 319 23.43 10.80 9.81
CA ALA A 319 24.61 10.25 9.13
C ALA A 319 25.72 9.83 10.10
N ALA A 320 26.03 10.70 11.08
CA ALA A 320 27.07 10.41 12.11
C ALA A 320 26.73 9.21 12.99
N GLU A 321 25.49 8.77 12.99
CA GLU A 321 24.96 7.71 13.83
C GLU A 321 24.75 6.40 13.06
N GLY A 322 24.66 6.45 11.72
CA GLY A 322 24.24 5.31 10.92
C GLY A 322 22.73 4.99 11.07
N TYR A 323 21.92 6.00 11.39
CA TYR A 323 20.47 5.84 11.63
C TYR A 323 19.65 6.58 10.57
N ALA A 324 18.61 5.91 10.06
CA ALA A 324 17.62 6.49 9.17
C ALA A 324 16.21 6.28 9.71
N CYS A 325 15.42 7.34 9.82
CA CYS A 325 14.01 7.30 10.17
C CYS A 325 13.13 7.57 8.95
N ILE A 326 12.13 6.72 8.71
CA ILE A 326 11.12 6.86 7.66
C ILE A 326 9.75 6.93 8.34
N GLY A 327 9.33 8.14 8.69
CA GLY A 327 8.07 8.43 9.37
C GLY A 327 7.14 9.28 8.51
N GLY A 328 5.90 9.47 8.97
CA GLY A 328 4.92 10.36 8.34
C GLY A 328 4.50 9.97 6.93
N ILE A 329 4.67 8.72 6.52
CA ILE A 329 4.25 8.21 5.21
C ILE A 329 2.73 7.95 5.28
N ARG A 330 1.93 8.96 5.03
CA ARG A 330 0.48 8.98 5.28
C ARG A 330 -0.30 8.04 4.35
N SER A 331 -0.47 8.41 3.08
CA SER A 331 -1.38 7.70 2.15
C SER A 331 -0.74 7.29 0.83
N THR A 332 0.45 7.79 0.51
CA THR A 332 1.11 7.61 -0.79
C THR A 332 2.28 6.62 -0.77
N GLY A 333 2.50 5.95 0.39
CA GLY A 333 3.63 5.04 0.59
C GLY A 333 3.69 3.84 -0.37
N LEU A 334 2.55 3.35 -0.85
CA LEU A 334 2.52 2.28 -1.85
C LEU A 334 3.19 2.74 -3.16
N SER A 335 2.80 3.90 -3.67
CA SER A 335 3.37 4.49 -4.89
C SER A 335 4.83 4.91 -4.70
N ALA A 336 5.16 5.55 -3.57
CA ALA A 336 6.48 6.12 -3.32
C ALA A 336 7.55 5.09 -2.88
N SER A 337 7.16 3.85 -2.52
CA SER A 337 8.01 2.89 -1.79
C SER A 337 9.38 2.65 -2.41
N LEU A 338 9.47 2.45 -3.73
CA LEU A 338 10.75 2.22 -4.42
C LEU A 338 11.62 3.48 -4.48
N ALA A 339 11.02 4.65 -4.66
CA ALA A 339 11.76 5.91 -4.65
C ALA A 339 12.27 6.27 -3.24
N ILE A 340 11.48 5.97 -2.21
CA ILE A 340 11.94 6.07 -0.81
C ILE A 340 13.16 5.17 -0.60
N ALA A 341 13.12 3.93 -1.12
CA ALA A 341 14.23 3.00 -1.00
C ALA A 341 15.49 3.49 -1.73
N GLU A 342 15.36 4.02 -2.97
CA GLU A 342 16.47 4.66 -3.69
C GLU A 342 17.06 5.84 -2.90
N HIS A 343 16.19 6.70 -2.35
CA HIS A 343 16.61 7.85 -1.55
C HIS A 343 17.37 7.42 -0.30
N VAL A 344 16.81 6.51 0.50
CA VAL A 344 17.45 5.99 1.72
C VAL A 344 18.81 5.34 1.41
N ARG A 345 18.90 4.53 0.36
CA ARG A 345 20.18 3.94 -0.07
C ARG A 345 21.22 5.00 -0.39
N THR A 346 20.82 6.03 -1.13
CA THR A 346 21.73 7.14 -1.51
C THR A 346 22.26 7.88 -0.29
N GLU A 347 21.38 8.22 0.64
CA GLU A 347 21.73 8.94 1.86
C GLU A 347 22.58 8.09 2.81
N LEU A 348 22.28 6.80 2.97
CA LEU A 348 23.10 5.89 3.77
C LEU A 348 24.50 5.69 3.16
N GLY A 349 24.60 5.65 1.83
CA GLY A 349 25.90 5.66 1.15
C GLY A 349 26.71 6.93 1.44
N ALA A 350 26.07 8.10 1.40
CA ALA A 350 26.69 9.37 1.76
C ALA A 350 27.06 9.41 3.28
N ALA A 351 26.34 8.68 4.12
CA ALA A 351 26.61 8.51 5.55
C ALA A 351 27.70 7.44 5.85
N GLY A 352 28.36 6.88 4.82
CA GLY A 352 29.46 5.94 5.01
C GLY A 352 29.08 4.46 4.97
N LEU A 353 27.87 4.11 4.56
CA LEU A 353 27.55 2.71 4.25
C LEU A 353 28.23 2.34 2.93
N GLU A 354 29.21 1.43 3.00
CA GLU A 354 29.89 0.92 1.82
C GLU A 354 28.94 0.09 0.96
N LEU A 355 28.71 0.51 -0.27
CA LEU A 355 27.77 -0.09 -1.21
C LEU A 355 28.52 -0.71 -2.40
N HIS A 356 28.88 -1.98 -2.28
CA HIS A 356 29.48 -2.76 -3.37
C HIS A 356 28.37 -3.56 -4.07
N PRO A 357 28.00 -3.24 -5.32
CA PRO A 357 26.93 -3.96 -6.03
C PRO A 357 27.29 -5.43 -6.21
N LYS A 358 26.33 -6.33 -6.00
CA LYS A 358 26.46 -7.74 -6.31
C LYS A 358 26.58 -7.93 -7.83
N GLU A 359 27.43 -8.85 -8.28
CA GLU A 359 27.55 -9.21 -9.69
C GLU A 359 26.23 -9.72 -10.28
N ARG A 360 25.45 -10.44 -9.49
CA ARG A 360 24.16 -11.01 -9.89
C ARG A 360 23.15 -10.84 -8.77
N THR A 361 21.96 -10.43 -9.14
CA THR A 361 20.80 -10.37 -8.23
C THR A 361 19.67 -11.23 -8.78
N ALA A 362 19.03 -11.99 -7.88
CA ALA A 362 17.83 -12.71 -8.21
C ALA A 362 16.66 -11.74 -8.38
N THR A 363 15.78 -12.03 -9.32
CA THR A 363 14.49 -11.38 -9.49
C THR A 363 13.37 -12.37 -9.20
N VAL A 364 12.24 -11.88 -8.67
CA VAL A 364 11.08 -12.70 -8.38
C VAL A 364 10.08 -12.68 -9.53
N ARG A 365 9.32 -13.76 -9.70
CA ARG A 365 8.10 -13.78 -10.50
C ARG A 365 6.94 -14.07 -9.57
N MET A 366 5.99 -13.12 -9.46
CA MET A 366 4.85 -13.25 -8.57
C MET A 366 3.67 -13.94 -9.27
N PRO A 367 2.89 -14.78 -8.56
CA PRO A 367 1.65 -15.29 -9.09
C PRO A 367 0.66 -14.15 -9.32
N ASN A 368 -0.06 -14.20 -10.45
CA ASN A 368 -1.12 -13.23 -10.73
C ASN A 368 -2.37 -13.60 -9.91
N ILE A 369 -2.62 -12.86 -8.84
CA ILE A 369 -3.82 -12.97 -8.02
C ILE A 369 -4.90 -11.94 -8.41
N GLY A 370 -4.72 -11.25 -9.53
CA GLY A 370 -5.65 -10.26 -10.04
C GLY A 370 -6.93 -10.85 -10.63
N GLU A 371 -7.47 -10.20 -11.66
CA GLU A 371 -8.72 -10.56 -12.31
C GLU A 371 -8.79 -12.02 -12.74
N LEU A 372 -9.94 -12.65 -12.52
CA LEU A 372 -10.21 -14.07 -12.81
C LEU A 372 -9.97 -14.47 -14.26
N SER A 373 -10.26 -13.57 -15.22
CA SER A 373 -10.10 -13.82 -16.66
C SER A 373 -8.64 -14.05 -17.11
N ARG A 374 -7.67 -13.69 -16.26
CA ARG A 374 -6.23 -13.81 -16.56
C ARG A 374 -5.57 -15.03 -15.91
N ARG A 375 -6.34 -15.85 -15.16
CA ARG A 375 -5.78 -17.03 -14.50
C ARG A 375 -5.80 -18.24 -15.41
N PRO A 376 -4.68 -18.96 -15.58
CA PRO A 376 -4.64 -20.23 -16.33
C PRO A 376 -5.21 -21.36 -15.46
N TYR A 377 -6.52 -21.56 -15.48
CA TYR A 377 -7.21 -22.57 -14.67
C TYR A 377 -6.84 -24.01 -15.00
N GLU A 378 -6.39 -24.26 -16.23
CA GLU A 378 -6.14 -25.61 -16.73
C GLU A 378 -4.96 -26.32 -16.05
N GLN A 379 -4.08 -25.58 -15.34
CA GLN A 379 -2.86 -26.12 -14.76
C GLN A 379 -2.87 -26.25 -13.23
N THR A 380 -3.92 -25.81 -12.53
CA THR A 380 -3.88 -25.60 -11.07
C THR A 380 -4.77 -26.56 -10.26
N GLY A 381 -5.47 -27.47 -10.92
CA GLY A 381 -6.20 -28.55 -10.26
C GLY A 381 -7.55 -28.14 -9.65
N ARG A 382 -7.99 -28.86 -8.59
CA ARG A 382 -9.32 -28.75 -7.97
C ARG A 382 -9.52 -27.35 -7.34
N ILE A 383 -10.67 -26.72 -7.64
CA ILE A 383 -11.08 -25.47 -7.00
C ILE A 383 -11.42 -25.72 -5.51
N VAL A 384 -10.85 -24.92 -4.63
CA VAL A 384 -11.10 -24.91 -3.18
C VAL A 384 -11.99 -23.72 -2.80
N CYS A 385 -11.70 -22.53 -3.31
CA CYS A 385 -12.52 -21.32 -3.08
C CYS A 385 -13.31 -20.98 -4.34
N PHE A 386 -14.62 -21.26 -4.35
CA PHE A 386 -15.46 -21.03 -5.52
C PHE A 386 -15.72 -19.55 -5.81
N CYS A 387 -15.85 -18.70 -4.79
CA CYS A 387 -16.09 -17.27 -4.97
C CYS A 387 -14.93 -16.56 -5.69
N GLU A 388 -13.70 -16.90 -5.34
CA GLU A 388 -12.47 -16.34 -5.93
C GLU A 388 -11.80 -17.31 -6.91
N ARG A 389 -12.39 -18.50 -7.12
CA ARG A 389 -11.91 -19.56 -8.01
C ARG A 389 -10.44 -19.93 -7.74
N VAL A 390 -10.07 -19.99 -6.46
CA VAL A 390 -8.73 -20.41 -6.04
C VAL A 390 -8.65 -21.93 -5.98
N THR A 391 -7.61 -22.47 -6.59
CA THR A 391 -7.36 -23.90 -6.69
C THR A 391 -6.47 -24.42 -5.56
N LEU A 392 -6.45 -25.74 -5.37
CA LEU A 392 -5.55 -26.40 -4.44
C LEU A 392 -4.08 -26.11 -4.78
N GLY A 393 -3.71 -26.19 -6.05
CA GLY A 393 -2.33 -25.93 -6.48
C GLY A 393 -1.86 -24.51 -6.20
N GLU A 394 -2.74 -23.47 -6.28
CA GLU A 394 -2.40 -22.11 -5.89
C GLU A 394 -2.15 -21.99 -4.38
N ILE A 395 -2.90 -22.72 -3.56
CA ILE A 395 -2.72 -22.76 -2.10
C ILE A 395 -1.39 -23.45 -1.76
N GLU A 396 -1.13 -24.62 -2.33
CA GLU A 396 0.10 -25.38 -2.14
C GLU A 396 1.33 -24.60 -2.58
N ALA A 397 1.27 -23.91 -3.73
CA ALA A 397 2.34 -23.05 -4.20
C ALA A 397 2.62 -21.88 -3.24
N ALA A 398 1.58 -21.32 -2.61
CA ALA A 398 1.76 -20.26 -1.62
C ALA A 398 2.40 -20.80 -0.33
N LEU A 399 2.01 -22.01 0.11
CA LEU A 399 2.55 -22.67 1.30
C LEU A 399 4.02 -23.08 1.13
N SER A 400 4.46 -23.41 -0.10
CA SER A 400 5.84 -23.78 -0.44
C SER A 400 6.68 -22.62 -0.97
N SER A 401 6.17 -21.37 -0.95
CA SER A 401 6.88 -20.19 -1.46
C SER A 401 8.08 -19.81 -0.58
N THR A 402 8.99 -19.00 -1.12
CA THR A 402 10.17 -18.47 -0.38
C THR A 402 9.79 -17.81 0.95
N ILE A 403 8.65 -17.14 1.01
CA ILE A 403 8.09 -16.58 2.26
C ILE A 403 6.67 -17.17 2.44
N PRO A 404 6.55 -18.38 3.02
CA PRO A 404 5.25 -19.00 3.20
C PRO A 404 4.38 -18.21 4.19
N PRO A 405 3.04 -18.22 4.03
CA PRO A 405 2.13 -17.64 4.99
C PRO A 405 2.16 -18.44 6.31
N VAL A 406 2.01 -17.75 7.43
CA VAL A 406 1.96 -18.39 8.76
C VAL A 406 0.55 -18.46 9.34
N ASP A 407 -0.39 -17.74 8.73
CA ASP A 407 -1.78 -17.66 9.15
C ASP A 407 -2.73 -17.54 7.95
N LEU A 408 -4.04 -17.61 8.22
CA LEU A 408 -5.07 -17.46 7.20
C LEU A 408 -5.06 -16.08 6.54
N ASP A 409 -4.68 -15.03 7.29
CA ASP A 409 -4.60 -13.68 6.75
C ASP A 409 -3.44 -13.55 5.74
N GLY A 410 -2.30 -14.17 6.03
CA GLY A 410 -1.17 -14.27 5.10
C GLY A 410 -1.51 -15.08 3.85
N LEU A 411 -2.21 -16.21 4.01
CA LEU A 411 -2.60 -17.05 2.88
C LEU A 411 -3.60 -16.36 1.95
N ARG A 412 -4.63 -15.68 2.52
CA ARG A 412 -5.62 -14.93 1.71
C ARG A 412 -4.99 -13.80 0.92
N ARG A 413 -3.96 -13.13 1.42
CA ARG A 413 -3.22 -12.09 0.69
C ARG A 413 -2.37 -12.65 -0.47
N ARG A 414 -1.95 -13.92 -0.40
CA ARG A 414 -1.17 -14.57 -1.45
C ARG A 414 -2.02 -15.21 -2.56
N THR A 415 -3.25 -15.59 -2.24
CA THR A 415 -4.08 -16.40 -3.14
C THR A 415 -5.46 -15.83 -3.42
N ARG A 416 -5.95 -14.88 -2.63
CA ARG A 416 -7.34 -14.41 -2.61
C ARG A 416 -8.35 -15.40 -2.00
N VAL A 417 -7.93 -16.57 -1.54
CA VAL A 417 -8.81 -17.48 -0.81
C VAL A 417 -9.48 -16.77 0.37
N LEU A 418 -10.73 -17.08 0.70
CA LEU A 418 -11.52 -16.42 1.77
C LEU A 418 -11.92 -14.95 1.53
N MET A 419 -11.56 -14.33 0.38
CA MET A 419 -11.82 -12.91 0.13
C MET A 419 -13.04 -12.64 -0.77
N GLY A 420 -13.74 -13.67 -1.23
CA GLY A 420 -14.95 -13.52 -2.04
C GLY A 420 -16.20 -13.30 -1.19
N ARG A 421 -17.36 -13.15 -1.85
CA ARG A 421 -18.64 -12.78 -1.23
C ARG A 421 -19.05 -13.62 0.00
N CYS A 422 -18.66 -14.90 0.07
CA CYS A 422 -19.01 -15.76 1.21
C CYS A 422 -18.05 -15.61 2.41
N GLN A 423 -16.96 -14.82 2.29
CA GLN A 423 -15.96 -14.57 3.33
C GLN A 423 -15.47 -15.85 4.04
N GLY A 424 -15.31 -16.94 3.26
CA GLY A 424 -14.82 -18.23 3.77
C GLY A 424 -15.89 -19.18 4.28
N PHE A 425 -17.17 -18.84 4.23
CA PHE A 425 -18.25 -19.71 4.72
C PHE A 425 -18.17 -21.13 4.14
N TYR A 426 -17.93 -21.27 2.83
CA TYR A 426 -17.82 -22.58 2.18
C TYR A 426 -16.43 -23.21 2.26
N CYS A 427 -15.36 -22.42 2.17
CA CYS A 427 -14.01 -22.98 2.04
C CYS A 427 -13.18 -22.89 3.33
N GLY A 428 -13.62 -22.15 4.36
CA GLY A 428 -12.82 -21.80 5.53
C GLY A 428 -12.25 -23.01 6.28
N ALA A 429 -13.07 -24.02 6.56
CA ALA A 429 -12.63 -25.24 7.26
C ALA A 429 -11.54 -25.99 6.46
N ARG A 430 -11.73 -26.15 5.14
CA ARG A 430 -10.75 -26.83 4.29
C ARG A 430 -9.45 -26.02 4.17
N VAL A 431 -9.55 -24.71 4.01
CA VAL A 431 -8.37 -23.84 3.92
C VAL A 431 -7.57 -23.82 5.23
N ALA A 432 -8.25 -23.82 6.37
CA ALA A 432 -7.60 -23.93 7.68
C ALA A 432 -6.89 -25.29 7.87
N ALA A 433 -7.46 -26.40 7.35
CA ALA A 433 -6.81 -27.70 7.36
C ALA A 433 -5.53 -27.69 6.49
N LEU A 434 -5.62 -27.20 5.25
CA LEU A 434 -4.47 -27.10 4.33
C LEU A 434 -3.33 -26.25 4.92
N LEU A 435 -3.65 -25.14 5.59
CA LEU A 435 -2.63 -24.32 6.23
C LEU A 435 -1.90 -25.11 7.34
N ARG A 436 -2.61 -25.84 8.18
CA ARG A 436 -2.00 -26.69 9.23
C ARG A 436 -1.14 -27.81 8.64
N GLU A 437 -1.61 -28.47 7.59
CA GLU A 437 -0.90 -29.55 6.90
C GLU A 437 0.40 -29.03 6.24
N GLY A 438 0.39 -27.81 5.70
CA GLY A 438 1.55 -27.21 5.05
C GLY A 438 2.51 -26.48 5.99
N THR A 439 2.17 -26.29 7.27
CA THR A 439 3.05 -25.69 8.29
C THR A 439 3.61 -26.72 9.28
N ALA A 440 3.22 -27.98 9.18
CA ALA A 440 3.78 -29.11 9.94
C ALA A 440 5.01 -29.67 9.24
#